data_648cd7cc4ada23c3aa035c2ec7f6111a
#
_entry.id   648cd7cc4ada23c3aa035c2ec7f6111a
#
_cell.length_a   1.000
_cell.length_b   1.000
_cell.length_c   1.000
_cell.angle_alpha   90.00
_cell.angle_beta   90.00
_cell.angle_gamma   90.00
#
_symmetry.space_group_name_H-M   'P 1'
#
loop_
_entity.id
_entity.type
_entity.pdbx_description
1 polymer ?
#
loop_
_entity_poly.entity_id
_entity_poly.type
_entity_poly.pdbx_seq_one_letter_code
_entity_poly.pdbx_strand_id
1 'polypeptide(L)'
;MKKINFNKTKIAPSKIICIGRNYVDHIEELNNETPLNMVIFNKPNSAISDKLHFFSEDTRYEAEICFFIQNNKVKGISFGLDLTKANEQNYLKSKSLPWERSKSFDGSAVLGDFIEINFPLENIRLELRINDKLIQQGSYSQMIYKPSDMVEEISSFMSFEDGDIIMSGTPKGVGTYKRGDKFEGKIYCKDLLLLTSSWIVE
;
A
#
# COMPACT_ATOMS: atom_id res chain seq x y z
N MET A 1 0.59 -15.58 -13.65
CA MET A 1 0.27 -14.43 -12.82
C MET A 1 0.75 -14.67 -11.38
N LYS A 2 1.26 -13.66 -10.71
CA LYS A 2 1.59 -13.69 -9.28
C LYS A 2 0.32 -13.90 -8.47
N LYS A 3 0.45 -14.56 -7.31
CA LYS A 3 -0.68 -14.88 -6.43
C LYS A 3 -0.44 -14.32 -5.04
N ILE A 4 -1.52 -13.91 -4.39
CA ILE A 4 -1.59 -13.57 -2.97
C ILE A 4 -2.31 -14.66 -2.19
N ASN A 5 -2.16 -14.68 -0.87
CA ASN A 5 -2.97 -15.53 0.01
C ASN A 5 -4.14 -14.71 0.57
N PHE A 6 -5.37 -15.22 0.41
CA PHE A 6 -6.56 -14.73 1.08
C PHE A 6 -7.21 -15.89 1.83
N ASN A 7 -7.22 -15.83 3.15
CA ASN A 7 -7.72 -16.92 4.02
C ASN A 7 -7.17 -18.30 3.61
N LYS A 8 -5.85 -18.40 3.37
CA LYS A 8 -5.14 -19.63 2.92
C LYS A 8 -5.46 -20.07 1.48
N THR A 9 -6.28 -19.32 0.75
CA THR A 9 -6.56 -19.56 -0.67
C THR A 9 -5.66 -18.66 -1.53
N LYS A 10 -5.05 -19.22 -2.57
CA LYS A 10 -4.21 -18.46 -3.52
C LYS A 10 -5.05 -17.86 -4.62
N ILE A 11 -5.08 -16.53 -4.68
CA ILE A 11 -5.82 -15.73 -5.65
C ILE A 11 -4.81 -14.93 -6.49
N ALA A 12 -5.10 -14.76 -7.78
CA ALA A 12 -4.28 -13.93 -8.67
C ALA A 12 -5.00 -12.62 -8.99
N PRO A 13 -4.63 -11.50 -8.34
CA PRO A 13 -5.17 -10.18 -8.65
C PRO A 13 -4.93 -9.83 -10.12
N SER A 14 -5.86 -9.16 -10.76
CA SER A 14 -5.64 -8.62 -12.11
C SER A 14 -4.70 -7.40 -12.05
N LYS A 15 -4.91 -6.55 -11.04
CA LYS A 15 -4.17 -5.30 -10.81
C LYS A 15 -4.18 -4.92 -9.33
N ILE A 16 -3.32 -3.95 -8.99
CA ILE A 16 -3.32 -3.24 -7.72
C ILE A 16 -3.59 -1.76 -8.03
N ILE A 17 -4.62 -1.18 -7.44
CA ILE A 17 -4.95 0.23 -7.55
C ILE A 17 -4.41 0.93 -6.32
N CYS A 18 -3.59 1.96 -6.50
CA CYS A 18 -2.92 2.66 -5.43
C CYS A 18 -3.48 4.08 -5.29
N ILE A 19 -3.70 4.50 -4.05
CA ILE A 19 -4.19 5.84 -3.71
C ILE A 19 -3.03 6.66 -3.14
N GLY A 20 -2.53 7.59 -3.92
CA GLY A 20 -1.51 8.51 -3.47
C GLY A 20 -2.07 9.67 -2.65
N ARG A 21 -1.26 10.22 -1.73
CA ARG A 21 -1.59 11.43 -0.96
C ARG A 21 -2.88 11.31 -0.14
N ASN A 22 -3.08 10.18 0.52
CA ASN A 22 -4.30 9.91 1.29
C ASN A 22 -4.18 10.22 2.81
N TYR A 23 -3.04 10.72 3.27
CA TYR A 23 -2.80 11.12 4.66
C TYR A 23 -2.23 12.54 4.70
N VAL A 24 -2.86 13.44 5.46
CA VAL A 24 -2.46 14.86 5.53
C VAL A 24 -1.02 15.02 6.00
N ASP A 25 -0.64 14.37 7.10
CA ASP A 25 0.70 14.43 7.66
C ASP A 25 1.80 13.98 6.66
N HIS A 26 1.49 13.03 5.78
CA HIS A 26 2.41 12.57 4.73
C HIS A 26 2.51 13.59 3.58
N ILE A 27 1.41 14.25 3.25
CA ILE A 27 1.40 15.31 2.22
C ILE A 27 2.32 16.46 2.68
N GLU A 28 2.21 16.87 3.94
CA GLU A 28 3.04 17.90 4.56
C GLU A 28 4.53 17.49 4.64
N GLU A 29 4.81 16.23 5.03
CA GLU A 29 6.18 15.67 5.09
C GLU A 29 6.94 15.80 3.76
N LEU A 30 6.25 15.63 2.64
CA LEU A 30 6.83 15.70 1.29
C LEU A 30 6.69 17.07 0.64
N ASN A 31 6.18 18.10 1.35
CA ASN A 31 5.88 19.43 0.82
C ASN A 31 5.03 19.35 -0.47
N ASN A 32 4.09 18.42 -0.53
CA ASN A 32 3.15 18.32 -1.64
C ASN A 32 1.93 19.20 -1.37
N GLU A 33 1.27 19.64 -2.45
CA GLU A 33 -0.07 20.23 -2.34
C GLU A 33 -1.10 19.14 -2.03
N THR A 34 -2.08 19.49 -1.20
CA THR A 34 -3.27 18.63 -1.00
C THR A 34 -4.02 18.56 -2.33
N PRO A 35 -4.20 17.36 -2.91
CA PRO A 35 -4.83 17.25 -4.20
C PRO A 35 -6.33 17.57 -4.11
N LEU A 36 -6.89 18.21 -5.14
CA LEU A 36 -8.33 18.46 -5.24
C LEU A 36 -9.12 17.18 -5.50
N ASN A 37 -8.50 16.19 -6.16
CA ASN A 37 -9.09 14.91 -6.51
C ASN A 37 -8.22 13.78 -5.99
N MET A 38 -8.79 12.58 -5.89
CA MET A 38 -8.07 11.37 -5.52
C MET A 38 -6.95 11.09 -6.53
N VAL A 39 -5.72 10.92 -6.05
CA VAL A 39 -4.58 10.57 -6.89
C VAL A 39 -4.55 9.05 -7.04
N ILE A 40 -4.83 8.55 -8.22
CA ILE A 40 -4.91 7.12 -8.51
C ILE A 40 -3.84 6.72 -9.52
N PHE A 41 -3.16 5.62 -9.25
CA PHE A 41 -2.25 4.96 -10.19
C PHE A 41 -2.33 3.44 -10.03
N ASN A 42 -1.87 2.70 -11.02
CA ASN A 42 -1.94 1.25 -11.01
C ASN A 42 -0.55 0.60 -10.93
N LYS A 43 -0.50 -0.55 -10.24
CA LYS A 43 0.58 -1.51 -10.36
C LYS A 43 0.04 -2.78 -11.03
N PRO A 44 0.73 -3.32 -12.06
CA PRO A 44 0.33 -4.58 -12.70
C PRO A 44 0.52 -5.76 -11.75
N ASN A 45 -0.10 -6.88 -12.05
CA ASN A 45 0.10 -8.12 -11.29
C ASN A 45 1.59 -8.53 -11.18
N SER A 46 2.43 -8.23 -12.17
CA SER A 46 3.88 -8.51 -12.12
C SER A 46 4.61 -7.75 -11.03
N ALA A 47 4.06 -6.63 -10.56
CA ALA A 47 4.64 -5.84 -9.46
C ALA A 47 4.52 -6.52 -8.08
N ILE A 48 3.68 -7.54 -7.94
CA ILE A 48 3.48 -8.24 -6.66
C ILE A 48 4.74 -9.03 -6.28
N SER A 49 5.09 -8.94 -4.99
CA SER A 49 6.10 -9.77 -4.34
C SER A 49 5.66 -10.13 -2.92
N ASP A 50 6.01 -11.33 -2.48
CA ASP A 50 5.98 -11.77 -1.08
C ASP A 50 7.32 -11.56 -0.36
N LYS A 51 8.33 -11.01 -1.11
CA LYS A 51 9.68 -10.70 -0.63
C LYS A 51 10.00 -9.22 -0.80
N LEU A 52 10.77 -8.68 0.14
CA LEU A 52 11.27 -7.31 0.07
C LEU A 52 12.70 -7.31 -0.47
N HIS A 53 12.88 -6.87 -1.72
CA HIS A 53 14.18 -6.78 -2.37
C HIS A 53 14.77 -5.36 -2.25
N PHE A 54 16.10 -5.29 -2.16
CA PHE A 54 16.82 -4.04 -2.30
C PHE A 54 16.99 -3.70 -3.79
N PHE A 55 16.42 -2.59 -4.24
CA PHE A 55 16.50 -2.15 -5.65
C PHE A 55 17.57 -1.09 -5.86
N SER A 56 17.56 -0.03 -5.02
CA SER A 56 18.52 1.08 -5.08
C SER A 56 18.49 1.90 -3.79
N GLU A 57 19.52 2.73 -3.57
CA GLU A 57 19.64 3.59 -2.38
C GLU A 57 18.52 4.63 -2.27
N ASP A 58 17.87 4.98 -3.38
CA ASP A 58 16.78 5.94 -3.44
C ASP A 58 15.39 5.30 -3.43
N THR A 59 15.31 3.95 -3.34
CA THR A 59 14.02 3.26 -3.22
C THR A 59 13.46 3.52 -1.83
N ARG A 60 12.23 4.05 -1.78
CA ARG A 60 11.49 4.31 -0.53
C ARG A 60 10.46 3.22 -0.28
N TYR A 61 10.24 2.94 1.00
CA TYR A 61 9.09 2.16 1.46
C TYR A 61 7.96 3.12 1.84
N GLU A 62 6.74 2.70 1.58
CA GLU A 62 5.49 3.34 1.96
C GLU A 62 4.58 2.25 2.53
N ALA A 63 4.44 2.20 3.87
CA ALA A 63 3.61 1.20 4.54
C ALA A 63 2.13 1.53 4.40
N GLU A 64 1.34 0.55 3.97
CA GLU A 64 -0.06 0.77 3.64
C GLU A 64 -0.98 -0.32 4.15
N ILE A 65 -2.20 0.07 4.48
CA ILE A 65 -3.31 -0.85 4.60
C ILE A 65 -3.76 -1.22 3.19
N CYS A 66 -3.78 -2.52 2.89
CA CYS A 66 -4.19 -3.04 1.59
C CYS A 66 -5.56 -3.69 1.71
N PHE A 67 -6.49 -3.35 0.81
CA PHE A 67 -7.84 -3.89 0.78
C PHE A 67 -8.00 -4.87 -0.39
N PHE A 68 -8.58 -6.02 -0.10
CA PHE A 68 -8.95 -7.03 -1.09
C PHE A 68 -10.38 -6.80 -1.54
N ILE A 69 -10.62 -6.79 -2.86
CA ILE A 69 -11.92 -6.53 -3.46
C ILE A 69 -12.57 -7.85 -3.92
N GLN A 70 -13.84 -8.00 -3.62
CA GLN A 70 -14.69 -9.07 -4.13
C GLN A 70 -16.13 -8.58 -4.26
N ASN A 71 -16.78 -8.86 -5.40
CA ASN A 71 -18.12 -8.37 -5.72
C ASN A 71 -18.23 -6.84 -5.58
N ASN A 72 -17.24 -6.09 -6.08
CA ASN A 72 -17.12 -4.62 -5.96
C ASN A 72 -17.20 -4.10 -4.51
N LYS A 73 -16.76 -4.89 -3.53
CA LYS A 73 -16.75 -4.51 -2.11
C LYS A 73 -15.41 -4.88 -1.48
N VAL A 74 -15.03 -4.09 -0.49
CA VAL A 74 -13.91 -4.42 0.37
C VAL A 74 -14.28 -5.65 1.23
N LYS A 75 -13.52 -6.74 1.09
CA LYS A 75 -13.77 -8.03 1.76
C LYS A 75 -12.61 -8.49 2.61
N GLY A 76 -11.40 -8.05 2.31
CA GLY A 76 -10.22 -8.46 3.05
C GLY A 76 -9.27 -7.31 3.29
N ILE A 77 -8.32 -7.54 4.20
CA ILE A 77 -7.30 -6.59 4.61
C ILE A 77 -5.95 -7.27 4.74
N SER A 78 -4.91 -6.56 4.39
CA SER A 78 -3.51 -6.94 4.60
C SER A 78 -2.65 -5.73 4.89
N PHE A 79 -1.41 -5.98 5.33
CA PHE A 79 -0.34 -5.00 5.36
C PHE A 79 0.53 -5.15 4.12
N GLY A 80 0.88 -4.02 3.48
CA GLY A 80 1.75 -4.00 2.31
C GLY A 80 2.73 -2.83 2.31
N LEU A 81 3.68 -2.89 1.37
CA LEU A 81 4.63 -1.81 1.10
C LEU A 81 4.50 -1.40 -0.38
N ASP A 82 4.18 -0.13 -0.62
CA ASP A 82 4.28 0.50 -1.94
C ASP A 82 5.72 1.02 -2.12
N LEU A 83 6.54 0.29 -2.87
CA LEU A 83 7.91 0.71 -3.12
C LEU A 83 7.97 1.75 -4.24
N THR A 84 8.80 2.77 -4.01
CA THR A 84 8.91 3.94 -4.88
C THR A 84 10.36 4.24 -5.20
N LYS A 85 10.74 4.29 -6.48
CA LYS A 85 12.03 4.84 -6.93
C LYS A 85 11.94 6.37 -6.88
N ALA A 86 12.42 6.98 -5.80
CA ALA A 86 12.13 8.37 -5.49
C ALA A 86 12.71 9.36 -6.50
N ASN A 87 13.95 9.16 -6.95
CA ASN A 87 14.60 10.03 -7.94
C ASN A 87 13.87 9.96 -9.29
N GLU A 88 13.49 8.75 -9.72
CA GLU A 88 12.71 8.55 -10.95
C GLU A 88 11.34 9.23 -10.83
N GLN A 89 10.65 9.09 -9.69
CA GLN A 89 9.36 9.75 -9.48
C GLN A 89 9.48 11.28 -9.55
N ASN A 90 10.52 11.86 -8.93
CA ASN A 90 10.75 13.30 -8.96
C ASN A 90 11.01 13.79 -10.39
N TYR A 91 11.82 13.05 -11.15
CA TYR A 91 12.05 13.36 -12.56
C TYR A 91 10.75 13.30 -13.37
N LEU A 92 9.98 12.22 -13.26
CA LEU A 92 8.72 12.05 -13.98
C LEU A 92 7.71 13.17 -13.65
N LYS A 93 7.58 13.52 -12.36
CA LYS A 93 6.74 14.64 -11.91
C LYS A 93 7.19 15.96 -12.54
N SER A 94 8.50 16.25 -12.58
CA SER A 94 9.03 17.49 -13.15
C SER A 94 8.77 17.62 -14.65
N LYS A 95 8.51 16.51 -15.34
CA LYS A 95 8.23 16.44 -16.78
C LYS A 95 6.75 16.15 -17.09
N SER A 96 5.88 16.12 -16.08
CA SER A 96 4.46 15.75 -16.24
C SER A 96 4.28 14.40 -16.95
N LEU A 97 5.19 13.44 -16.68
CA LEU A 97 5.16 12.08 -17.22
C LEU A 97 4.45 11.11 -16.28
N PRO A 98 3.89 10.03 -16.81
CA PRO A 98 3.30 8.94 -16.00
C PRO A 98 4.30 8.33 -15.01
N TRP A 99 3.79 7.75 -13.90
CA TRP A 99 4.61 7.30 -12.78
C TRP A 99 5.02 5.83 -12.83
N GLU A 100 4.62 5.08 -13.84
CA GLU A 100 4.80 3.62 -13.95
C GLU A 100 6.24 3.18 -13.71
N ARG A 101 7.24 3.88 -14.27
CA ARG A 101 8.65 3.55 -14.10
C ARG A 101 9.10 3.60 -12.65
N SER A 102 8.52 4.51 -11.87
CA SER A 102 8.87 4.72 -10.45
C SER A 102 8.01 3.90 -9.49
N LYS A 103 6.81 3.48 -9.91
CA LYS A 103 5.79 2.86 -9.06
C LYS A 103 5.41 1.43 -9.46
N SER A 104 5.51 1.08 -10.76
CA SER A 104 4.94 -0.16 -11.30
C SER A 104 6.00 -1.18 -11.74
N PHE A 105 7.21 -1.11 -11.18
CA PHE A 105 8.28 -2.06 -11.48
C PHE A 105 8.06 -3.40 -10.75
N ASP A 106 8.64 -4.47 -11.25
CA ASP A 106 8.53 -5.80 -10.66
C ASP A 106 8.98 -5.82 -9.21
N GLY A 107 8.14 -6.36 -8.31
CA GLY A 107 8.41 -6.40 -6.87
C GLY A 107 8.09 -5.10 -6.12
N SER A 108 7.48 -4.11 -6.77
CA SER A 108 7.16 -2.82 -6.14
C SER A 108 5.91 -2.83 -5.24
N ALA A 109 5.11 -3.90 -5.27
CA ALA A 109 4.00 -4.13 -4.34
C ALA A 109 4.35 -5.33 -3.46
N VAL A 110 4.90 -5.09 -2.27
CA VAL A 110 5.21 -6.14 -1.31
C VAL A 110 3.98 -6.37 -0.44
N LEU A 111 3.41 -7.57 -0.48
CA LEU A 111 2.13 -7.86 0.15
C LEU A 111 2.24 -9.00 1.15
N GLY A 112 1.67 -8.80 2.35
CA GLY A 112 1.44 -9.86 3.32
C GLY A 112 0.19 -10.70 2.98
N ASP A 113 -0.11 -11.67 3.83
CA ASP A 113 -1.32 -12.46 3.73
C ASP A 113 -2.55 -11.62 4.03
N PHE A 114 -3.62 -11.85 3.29
CA PHE A 114 -4.91 -11.19 3.49
C PHE A 114 -5.82 -12.02 4.39
N ILE A 115 -6.51 -11.33 5.28
CA ILE A 115 -7.57 -11.90 6.12
C ILE A 115 -8.92 -11.28 5.78
N GLU A 116 -10.01 -12.02 5.99
CA GLU A 116 -11.37 -11.51 5.82
C GLU A 116 -11.72 -10.45 6.87
N ILE A 117 -12.47 -9.43 6.46
CA ILE A 117 -12.95 -8.38 7.34
C ILE A 117 -14.26 -8.82 7.99
N ASN A 118 -14.20 -9.07 9.29
CA ASN A 118 -15.33 -9.37 10.17
C ASN A 118 -15.37 -8.44 11.39
N PHE A 119 -14.79 -7.24 11.25
CA PHE A 119 -14.63 -6.22 12.29
C PHE A 119 -14.88 -4.82 11.69
N PRO A 120 -15.16 -3.81 12.54
CA PRO A 120 -15.36 -2.43 12.10
C PRO A 120 -14.10 -1.81 11.53
N LEU A 121 -14.14 -1.38 10.26
CA LEU A 121 -12.98 -0.77 9.57
C LEU A 121 -12.55 0.57 10.18
N GLU A 122 -13.46 1.33 10.75
CA GLU A 122 -13.19 2.62 11.41
C GLU A 122 -12.24 2.51 12.60
N ASN A 123 -12.02 1.30 13.12
CA ASN A 123 -11.13 1.05 14.25
C ASN A 123 -9.76 0.49 13.86
N ILE A 124 -9.47 0.38 12.56
CA ILE A 124 -8.19 -0.17 12.12
C ILE A 124 -7.07 0.86 12.18
N ARG A 125 -5.88 0.36 12.50
CA ARG A 125 -4.63 1.09 12.41
C ARG A 125 -3.49 0.19 11.97
N LEU A 126 -2.47 0.77 11.35
CA LEU A 126 -1.23 0.11 10.99
C LEU A 126 -0.07 0.60 11.85
N GLU A 127 0.92 -0.26 12.03
CA GLU A 127 2.26 0.07 12.51
C GLU A 127 3.31 -0.58 11.61
N LEU A 128 4.36 0.16 11.26
CA LEU A 128 5.57 -0.38 10.67
C LEU A 128 6.73 -0.21 11.65
N ARG A 129 7.44 -1.32 11.92
CA ARG A 129 8.73 -1.31 12.60
C ARG A 129 9.83 -1.72 11.64
N ILE A 130 10.96 -1.04 11.76
CA ILE A 130 12.20 -1.43 11.06
C ILE A 130 13.28 -1.60 12.12
N ASN A 131 13.89 -2.79 12.17
CA ASN A 131 14.89 -3.15 13.20
C ASN A 131 14.37 -2.84 14.61
N ASP A 132 13.14 -3.28 14.90
CA ASP A 132 12.39 -3.11 16.16
C ASP A 132 11.99 -1.66 16.49
N LYS A 133 12.40 -0.67 15.71
CA LYS A 133 12.03 0.74 15.90
C LYS A 133 10.72 1.05 15.19
N LEU A 134 9.75 1.67 15.90
CA LEU A 134 8.51 2.17 15.27
C LEU A 134 8.84 3.33 14.33
N ILE A 135 8.44 3.20 13.07
CA ILE A 135 8.76 4.16 11.99
C ILE A 135 7.52 4.83 11.44
N GLN A 136 6.48 4.04 11.11
CA GLN A 136 5.23 4.58 10.62
C GLN A 136 4.06 4.08 11.47
N GLN A 137 3.08 4.94 11.65
CA GLN A 137 1.81 4.62 12.29
C GLN A 137 0.71 5.40 11.61
N GLY A 138 -0.39 4.73 11.28
CA GLY A 138 -1.53 5.35 10.63
C GLY A 138 -2.83 4.61 10.95
N SER A 139 -3.95 5.30 10.80
CA SER A 139 -5.27 4.78 11.12
C SER A 139 -6.29 5.15 10.05
N TYR A 140 -7.40 4.42 10.04
CA TYR A 140 -8.55 4.72 9.19
C TYR A 140 -9.02 6.18 9.34
N SER A 141 -9.05 6.70 10.56
CA SER A 141 -9.53 8.07 10.81
C SER A 141 -8.67 9.13 10.14
N GLN A 142 -7.37 8.88 9.95
CA GLN A 142 -6.42 9.81 9.32
C GLN A 142 -6.45 9.76 7.77
N MET A 143 -7.10 8.76 7.17
CA MET A 143 -7.29 8.72 5.72
C MET A 143 -8.20 9.86 5.27
N ILE A 144 -7.83 10.55 4.19
CA ILE A 144 -8.68 11.56 3.53
C ILE A 144 -9.86 10.84 2.87
N TYR A 145 -9.57 9.92 1.97
CA TYR A 145 -10.55 9.07 1.29
C TYR A 145 -10.64 7.73 2.02
N LYS A 146 -11.87 7.36 2.39
CA LYS A 146 -12.16 6.09 3.06
C LYS A 146 -12.28 4.94 2.04
N PRO A 147 -12.22 3.68 2.45
CA PRO A 147 -12.34 2.55 1.52
C PRO A 147 -13.61 2.58 0.66
N SER A 148 -14.74 3.09 1.18
CA SER A 148 -15.97 3.31 0.41
C SER A 148 -15.77 4.32 -0.72
N ASP A 149 -15.13 5.45 -0.41
CA ASP A 149 -14.89 6.53 -1.36
C ASP A 149 -13.93 6.06 -2.47
N MET A 150 -12.92 5.26 -2.10
CA MET A 150 -11.98 4.65 -3.06
C MET A 150 -12.72 3.72 -4.04
N VAL A 151 -13.58 2.84 -3.52
CA VAL A 151 -14.35 1.92 -4.37
C VAL A 151 -15.29 2.67 -5.29
N GLU A 152 -15.99 3.68 -4.79
CA GLU A 152 -16.92 4.52 -5.58
C GLU A 152 -16.19 5.25 -6.70
N GLU A 153 -15.12 5.99 -6.36
CA GLU A 153 -14.33 6.76 -7.34
C GLU A 153 -13.72 5.86 -8.41
N ILE A 154 -13.05 4.76 -8.01
CA ILE A 154 -12.46 3.83 -8.97
C ILE A 154 -13.52 3.22 -9.88
N SER A 155 -14.68 2.82 -9.34
CA SER A 155 -15.76 2.21 -10.11
C SER A 155 -16.37 3.17 -11.14
N SER A 156 -16.18 4.48 -10.98
CA SER A 156 -16.70 5.48 -11.92
C SER A 156 -16.00 5.42 -13.30
N PHE A 157 -14.77 4.90 -13.36
CA PHE A 157 -13.99 4.87 -14.61
C PHE A 157 -13.26 3.53 -14.87
N MET A 158 -13.20 2.61 -13.89
CA MET A 158 -12.48 1.34 -14.00
C MET A 158 -13.25 0.23 -13.30
N SER A 159 -13.39 -0.94 -13.95
CA SER A 159 -14.00 -2.11 -13.34
C SER A 159 -13.03 -2.82 -12.38
N PHE A 160 -13.54 -3.32 -11.27
CA PHE A 160 -12.83 -4.27 -10.43
C PHE A 160 -13.05 -5.70 -10.92
N GLU A 161 -12.01 -6.50 -10.80
CA GLU A 161 -12.10 -7.96 -10.86
C GLU A 161 -12.01 -8.52 -9.43
N ASP A 162 -12.65 -9.66 -9.19
CA ASP A 162 -12.54 -10.34 -7.90
C ASP A 162 -11.08 -10.73 -7.63
N GLY A 163 -10.56 -10.26 -6.52
CA GLY A 163 -9.15 -10.43 -6.16
C GLY A 163 -8.29 -9.19 -6.36
N ASP A 164 -8.78 -8.15 -7.00
CA ASP A 164 -8.06 -6.88 -7.11
C ASP A 164 -7.77 -6.28 -5.73
N ILE A 165 -6.71 -5.49 -5.66
CA ILE A 165 -6.22 -4.91 -4.42
C ILE A 165 -6.25 -3.39 -4.52
N ILE A 166 -6.67 -2.72 -3.45
CA ILE A 166 -6.44 -1.29 -3.26
C ILE A 166 -5.34 -1.11 -2.21
N MET A 167 -4.28 -0.39 -2.55
CA MET A 167 -3.31 0.16 -1.61
C MET A 167 -3.77 1.57 -1.23
N SER A 168 -4.01 1.79 0.06
CA SER A 168 -4.82 2.94 0.54
C SER A 168 -4.05 4.23 0.77
N GLY A 169 -2.76 4.26 0.46
CA GLY A 169 -1.86 5.35 0.81
C GLY A 169 -1.15 5.13 2.14
N THR A 170 -0.06 5.87 2.32
CA THR A 170 0.87 5.72 3.44
C THR A 170 0.79 6.90 4.41
N PRO A 171 0.90 6.69 5.73
CA PRO A 171 1.11 7.76 6.71
C PRO A 171 2.54 8.31 6.62
N LYS A 172 2.84 9.39 7.36
CA LYS A 172 4.21 9.93 7.48
C LYS A 172 5.22 8.91 8.00
N GLY A 173 6.51 9.14 7.73
CA GLY A 173 7.62 8.29 8.13
C GLY A 173 8.15 7.42 6.97
N VAL A 174 7.91 7.85 5.72
CA VAL A 174 8.52 7.21 4.54
C VAL A 174 10.04 7.38 4.57
N GLY A 175 10.77 6.42 4.01
CA GLY A 175 12.23 6.47 4.02
C GLY A 175 12.85 5.43 3.12
N THR A 176 14.17 5.39 3.08
CA THR A 176 14.94 4.38 2.36
C THR A 176 15.33 3.22 3.29
N TYR A 177 15.84 2.15 2.73
CA TYR A 177 16.19 0.94 3.44
C TYR A 177 17.43 0.29 2.81
N LYS A 178 18.02 -0.67 3.49
CA LYS A 178 19.22 -1.38 3.05
C LYS A 178 19.08 -2.89 3.23
N ARG A 179 19.95 -3.65 2.57
CA ARG A 179 20.00 -5.11 2.72
C ARG A 179 20.19 -5.50 4.19
N GLY A 180 19.42 -6.50 4.61
CA GLY A 180 19.42 -7.03 5.97
C GLY A 180 18.50 -6.30 6.96
N ASP A 181 17.91 -5.14 6.58
CA ASP A 181 16.91 -4.49 7.43
C ASP A 181 15.70 -5.42 7.63
N LYS A 182 15.19 -5.46 8.86
CA LYS A 182 14.03 -6.28 9.25
C LYS A 182 12.80 -5.40 9.33
N PHE A 183 11.82 -5.68 8.49
CA PHE A 183 10.54 -5.00 8.45
C PHE A 183 9.48 -5.85 9.16
N GLU A 184 8.72 -5.24 10.05
CA GLU A 184 7.55 -5.83 10.70
C GLU A 184 6.39 -4.87 10.59
N GLY A 185 5.37 -5.26 9.82
CA GLY A 185 4.12 -4.54 9.64
C GLY A 185 2.99 -5.22 10.42
N LYS A 186 2.21 -4.42 11.16
CA LYS A 186 1.08 -4.91 11.95
C LYS A 186 -0.20 -4.14 11.63
N ILE A 187 -1.31 -4.85 11.59
CA ILE A 187 -2.65 -4.26 11.55
C ILE A 187 -3.39 -4.62 12.83
N TYR A 188 -4.01 -3.62 13.43
CA TYR A 188 -4.83 -3.76 14.62
C TYR A 188 -6.27 -3.30 14.37
N CYS A 189 -7.21 -3.84 15.13
CA CYS A 189 -8.53 -3.25 15.33
C CYS A 189 -8.64 -2.86 16.81
N LYS A 190 -8.66 -1.55 17.12
CA LYS A 190 -8.41 -1.05 18.48
C LYS A 190 -7.09 -1.60 19.02
N ASP A 191 -7.15 -2.36 20.12
CA ASP A 191 -5.96 -2.97 20.76
C ASP A 191 -5.73 -4.43 20.31
N LEU A 192 -6.65 -5.02 19.54
CA LEU A 192 -6.52 -6.39 19.06
C LEU A 192 -5.61 -6.44 17.82
N LEU A 193 -4.50 -7.17 17.92
CA LEU A 193 -3.66 -7.49 16.78
C LEU A 193 -4.40 -8.45 15.83
N LEU A 194 -4.61 -8.03 14.58
CA LEU A 194 -5.30 -8.82 13.56
C LEU A 194 -4.33 -9.65 12.72
N LEU A 195 -3.24 -9.02 12.26
CA LEU A 195 -2.22 -9.68 11.44
C LEU A 195 -0.85 -9.05 11.63
N THR A 196 0.17 -9.84 11.30
CA THR A 196 1.58 -9.40 11.21
C THR A 196 2.17 -9.88 9.90
N SER A 197 2.89 -9.01 9.20
CA SER A 197 3.70 -9.33 8.03
C SER A 197 5.15 -8.96 8.31
N SER A 198 6.09 -9.82 7.92
CA SER A 198 7.51 -9.60 8.21
C SER A 198 8.39 -9.94 7.01
N TRP A 199 9.40 -9.10 6.77
CA TRP A 199 10.37 -9.29 5.70
C TRP A 199 11.77 -8.93 6.17
N ILE A 200 12.76 -9.61 5.60
CA ILE A 200 14.17 -9.20 5.65
C ILE A 200 14.54 -8.75 4.25
N VAL A 201 15.14 -7.59 4.10
CA VAL A 201 15.57 -7.05 2.82
C VAL A 201 16.66 -7.92 2.21
N GLU A 202 16.38 -8.52 1.04
CA GLU A 202 17.29 -9.39 0.27
C GLU A 202 18.19 -8.61 -0.70
#